data_d696c922af40d656f2c3ca3f6c6fb4ca
#
_entry.id   d696c922af40d656f2c3ca3f6c6fb4ca
#
_cell.length_a   1.000
_cell.length_b   1.000
_cell.length_c   1.000
_cell.angle_alpha   90.00
_cell.angle_beta   90.00
_cell.angle_gamma   90.00
#
_symmetry.space_group_name_H-M   'P 1'
#
loop_
_entity.id
_entity.type
_entity.pdbx_description
1 polymer ?
#
loop_
_entity_poly.entity_id
_entity_poly.type
_entity_poly.pdbx_seq_one_letter_code
_entity_poly.pdbx_strand_id
1 'polypeptide(L)'
;MTLAAVLALSIPLAGCFSETYQKGYIVPEGALEQIPIGASQEQVLILLGTPSTVATVSGEAFYYISQRAERSVSFMPTTITDQRVIAIYFDRNRRVQRLAAYGIKDGHVFDFISRTTPTAGTDFNIITGLMHTLENSRMGVPGM
;
A
#
# COMPACT_ATOMS: atom_id res chain seq x y z
N MET A 1 39.14 47.38 30.31
CA MET A 1 39.46 46.64 29.07
C MET A 1 39.07 45.18 29.32
N THR A 2 37.85 44.81 29.01
CA THR A 2 37.40 43.40 29.03
C THR A 2 36.52 43.21 27.82
N LEU A 3 37.14 42.72 26.75
CA LEU A 3 36.48 42.33 25.52
C LEU A 3 35.82 40.96 25.77
N ALA A 4 34.58 40.97 26.20
CA ALA A 4 33.82 39.75 26.34
C ALA A 4 33.50 39.21 24.97
N ALA A 5 34.16 38.13 24.59
CA ALA A 5 33.89 37.37 23.39
C ALA A 5 32.49 36.72 23.54
N VAL A 6 31.51 37.33 22.92
CA VAL A 6 30.19 36.67 22.68
C VAL A 6 30.41 35.65 21.59
N LEU A 7 30.82 34.46 21.99
CA LEU A 7 30.81 33.29 21.12
C LEU A 7 29.35 32.86 20.95
N ALA A 8 28.74 33.38 19.90
CA ALA A 8 27.39 32.98 19.50
C ALA A 8 27.42 31.49 19.18
N LEU A 9 26.86 30.70 20.10
CA LEU A 9 26.64 29.26 19.96
C LEU A 9 25.50 29.09 18.95
N SER A 10 25.84 29.11 17.67
CA SER A 10 24.97 28.76 16.57
C SER A 10 24.75 27.23 16.65
N ILE A 11 23.72 26.82 17.35
CA ILE A 11 23.24 25.46 17.33
C ILE A 11 22.63 25.23 15.94
N PRO A 12 23.22 24.37 15.09
CA PRO A 12 22.54 24.00 13.87
C PRO A 12 21.28 23.23 14.29
N LEU A 13 20.09 23.78 14.05
CA LEU A 13 18.86 23.01 14.03
C LEU A 13 18.99 22.03 12.88
N ALA A 14 19.60 20.89 13.14
CA ALA A 14 19.51 19.73 12.28
C ALA A 14 18.05 19.29 12.33
N GLY A 15 17.23 19.86 11.45
CA GLY A 15 15.87 19.42 11.25
C GLY A 15 15.89 17.96 10.85
N CYS A 16 15.33 17.09 11.67
CA CYS A 16 15.07 15.72 11.29
C CYS A 16 14.02 15.77 10.17
N PHE A 17 14.46 15.73 8.92
CA PHE A 17 13.57 15.58 7.77
C PHE A 17 13.14 14.14 7.70
N SER A 18 11.93 13.87 8.18
CA SER A 18 11.23 12.63 7.88
C SER A 18 10.67 12.73 6.46
N GLU A 19 11.12 11.83 5.60
CA GLU A 19 10.63 11.74 4.22
C GLU A 19 9.63 10.59 4.11
N THR A 20 8.45 10.92 3.60
CA THR A 20 7.39 9.93 3.30
C THR A 20 7.39 9.64 1.81
N TYR A 21 7.53 8.37 1.47
CA TYR A 21 7.47 7.89 0.09
C TYR A 21 6.21 7.09 -0.12
N GLN A 22 5.45 7.41 -1.15
CA GLN A 22 4.34 6.60 -1.61
C GLN A 22 4.78 5.83 -2.85
N LYS A 23 4.63 4.50 -2.80
CA LYS A 23 4.97 3.58 -3.89
C LYS A 23 3.73 2.81 -4.33
N GLY A 24 3.69 2.48 -5.62
CA GLY A 24 2.60 1.72 -6.21
C GLY A 24 1.39 2.57 -6.55
N TYR A 25 0.21 1.98 -6.49
CA TYR A 25 -1.03 2.61 -6.91
C TYR A 25 -1.55 3.60 -5.87
N ILE A 26 -1.91 4.80 -6.32
CA ILE A 26 -2.55 5.81 -5.48
C ILE A 26 -4.06 5.74 -5.74
N VAL A 27 -4.80 5.29 -4.73
CA VAL A 27 -6.26 5.21 -4.80
C VAL A 27 -6.84 6.62 -4.75
N PRO A 28 -7.61 7.07 -5.75
CA PRO A 28 -8.32 8.33 -5.65
C PRO A 28 -9.36 8.26 -4.51
N GLU A 29 -9.50 9.35 -3.75
CA GLU A 29 -10.50 9.42 -2.69
C GLU A 29 -11.91 9.22 -3.26
N GLY A 30 -12.71 8.39 -2.62
CA GLY A 30 -14.08 8.10 -3.04
C GLY A 30 -14.20 7.27 -4.32
N ALA A 31 -13.10 6.81 -4.92
CA ALA A 31 -13.18 6.03 -6.15
C ALA A 31 -13.81 4.65 -5.95
N LEU A 32 -13.61 4.05 -4.79
CA LEU A 32 -14.19 2.73 -4.49
C LEU A 32 -15.71 2.80 -4.29
N GLU A 33 -16.21 3.89 -3.71
CA GLU A 33 -17.64 4.11 -3.53
C GLU A 33 -18.38 4.33 -4.86
N GLN A 34 -17.65 4.73 -5.90
CA GLN A 34 -18.19 4.93 -7.24
C GLN A 34 -18.28 3.63 -8.06
N ILE A 35 -17.78 2.51 -7.52
CA ILE A 35 -17.83 1.22 -8.19
C ILE A 35 -18.97 0.37 -7.59
N PRO A 36 -20.15 0.36 -8.20
CA PRO A 36 -21.24 -0.48 -7.72
C PRO A 36 -20.97 -1.97 -8.04
N ILE A 37 -21.52 -2.85 -7.22
CA ILE A 37 -21.61 -4.27 -7.57
C ILE A 37 -22.34 -4.40 -8.90
N GLY A 38 -21.82 -5.23 -9.81
CA GLY A 38 -22.33 -5.38 -11.18
C GLY A 38 -21.72 -4.42 -12.21
N ALA A 39 -20.85 -3.47 -11.80
CA ALA A 39 -20.08 -2.64 -12.74
C ALA A 39 -19.23 -3.51 -13.68
N SER A 40 -19.01 -3.05 -14.93
CA SER A 40 -18.16 -3.78 -15.85
C SER A 40 -16.67 -3.55 -15.57
N GLN A 41 -15.80 -4.43 -16.09
CA GLN A 41 -14.34 -4.25 -15.98
C GLN A 41 -13.89 -2.93 -16.59
N GLU A 42 -14.49 -2.53 -17.71
CA GLU A 42 -14.17 -1.28 -18.39
C GLU A 42 -14.48 -0.07 -17.52
N GLN A 43 -15.60 -0.09 -16.77
CA GLN A 43 -15.92 0.96 -15.81
C GLN A 43 -14.90 1.02 -14.68
N VAL A 44 -14.44 -0.13 -14.18
CA VAL A 44 -13.38 -0.20 -13.17
C VAL A 44 -12.07 0.38 -13.71
N LEU A 45 -11.69 0.02 -14.93
CA LEU A 45 -10.48 0.55 -15.58
C LEU A 45 -10.55 2.05 -15.84
N ILE A 46 -11.73 2.58 -16.14
CA ILE A 46 -11.93 4.03 -16.31
C ILE A 46 -11.76 4.77 -14.98
N LEU A 47 -12.30 4.22 -13.89
CA LEU A 47 -12.28 4.85 -12.58
C LEU A 47 -10.95 4.69 -11.84
N LEU A 48 -10.36 3.50 -11.90
CA LEU A 48 -9.14 3.18 -11.17
C LEU A 48 -7.90 3.07 -12.07
N GLY A 49 -8.05 3.02 -13.38
CA GLY A 49 -6.92 2.78 -14.29
C GLY A 49 -6.42 1.35 -14.27
N THR A 50 -5.19 1.15 -14.74
CA THR A 50 -4.57 -0.18 -14.86
C THR A 50 -4.27 -0.77 -13.48
N PRO A 51 -4.68 -2.02 -13.19
CA PRO A 51 -4.34 -2.70 -11.95
C PRO A 51 -2.85 -3.02 -11.86
N SER A 52 -2.33 -3.13 -10.65
CA SER A 52 -0.94 -3.54 -10.39
C SER A 52 -0.70 -4.98 -10.83
N THR A 53 -1.69 -5.85 -10.67
CA THR A 53 -1.67 -7.24 -11.14
C THR A 53 -3.08 -7.79 -11.32
N VAL A 54 -3.20 -8.84 -12.12
CA VAL A 54 -4.43 -9.57 -12.37
C VAL A 54 -4.23 -11.03 -12.00
N ALA A 55 -5.18 -11.62 -11.28
CA ALA A 55 -5.20 -13.05 -10.98
C ALA A 55 -6.47 -13.70 -11.54
N THR A 56 -6.33 -14.98 -11.94
CA THR A 56 -7.41 -15.76 -12.57
C THR A 56 -7.66 -17.10 -11.89
N VAL A 57 -7.22 -17.27 -10.63
CA VAL A 57 -7.21 -18.56 -9.94
C VAL A 57 -8.62 -19.02 -9.54
N SER A 58 -9.46 -18.10 -9.07
CA SER A 58 -10.84 -18.39 -8.62
C SER A 58 -11.89 -17.56 -9.35
N GLY A 59 -11.57 -17.06 -10.52
CA GLY A 59 -12.24 -16.02 -11.25
C GLY A 59 -11.25 -14.91 -11.55
N GLU A 60 -11.65 -13.91 -12.33
CA GLU A 60 -10.78 -12.78 -12.62
C GLU A 60 -10.83 -11.77 -11.46
N ALA A 61 -9.66 -11.33 -11.01
CA ALA A 61 -9.55 -10.31 -9.98
C ALA A 61 -8.47 -9.29 -10.33
N PHE A 62 -8.78 -8.01 -10.15
CA PHE A 62 -7.84 -6.91 -10.27
C PHE A 62 -7.32 -6.52 -8.91
N TYR A 63 -6.00 -6.41 -8.78
CA TYR A 63 -5.34 -5.99 -7.55
C TYR A 63 -4.65 -4.66 -7.76
N TYR A 64 -4.96 -3.70 -6.89
CA TYR A 64 -4.33 -2.40 -6.82
C TYR A 64 -3.54 -2.32 -5.51
N ILE A 65 -2.23 -2.18 -5.62
CA ILE A 65 -1.30 -2.29 -4.49
C ILE A 65 -0.70 -0.93 -4.20
N SER A 66 -0.86 -0.47 -2.97
CA SER A 66 -0.25 0.77 -2.47
C SER A 66 0.61 0.49 -1.25
N GLN A 67 1.73 1.20 -1.14
CA GLN A 67 2.63 1.16 -0.01
C GLN A 67 3.01 2.58 0.38
N ARG A 68 2.99 2.87 1.67
CA ARG A 68 3.59 4.06 2.26
C ARG A 68 4.84 3.65 3.01
N ALA A 69 5.91 4.33 2.75
CA ALA A 69 7.19 4.09 3.39
C ALA A 69 7.75 5.40 3.95
N GLU A 70 8.32 5.34 5.13
CA GLU A 70 8.91 6.48 5.81
C GLU A 70 10.40 6.24 6.05
N ARG A 71 11.17 7.31 5.88
CA ARG A 71 12.58 7.35 6.24
C ARG A 71 12.75 8.41 7.33
N SER A 72 13.08 7.97 8.53
CA SER A 72 13.24 8.88 9.67
C SER A 72 14.48 9.77 9.57
N VAL A 73 15.56 9.27 8.95
CA VAL A 73 16.80 10.01 8.67
C VAL A 73 17.44 9.48 7.39
N SER A 74 18.15 10.34 6.67
CA SER A 74 18.68 10.07 5.32
C SER A 74 19.57 8.83 5.21
N PHE A 75 20.26 8.43 6.28
CA PHE A 75 21.16 7.25 6.29
C PHE A 75 20.49 5.98 6.82
N MET A 76 19.22 6.04 7.26
CA MET A 76 18.48 4.86 7.69
C MET A 76 17.69 4.23 6.55
N PRO A 77 17.48 2.91 6.61
CA PRO A 77 16.61 2.23 5.65
C PRO A 77 15.18 2.73 5.76
N THR A 78 14.49 2.77 4.64
CA THR A 78 13.09 3.14 4.56
C THR A 78 12.23 2.05 5.21
N THR A 79 11.32 2.43 6.10
CA THR A 79 10.39 1.51 6.76
C THR A 79 9.01 1.64 6.11
N ILE A 80 8.40 0.51 5.73
CA ILE A 80 7.01 0.50 5.26
C ILE A 80 6.11 0.68 6.47
N THR A 81 5.33 1.76 6.48
CA THR A 81 4.42 2.12 7.58
C THR A 81 2.98 1.73 7.29
N ASP A 82 2.59 1.69 6.02
CA ASP A 82 1.26 1.25 5.60
C ASP A 82 1.34 0.50 4.27
N GLN A 83 0.56 -0.54 4.16
CA GLN A 83 0.45 -1.35 2.94
C GLN A 83 -1.01 -1.76 2.76
N ARG A 84 -1.53 -1.48 1.57
CA ARG A 84 -2.91 -1.80 1.21
C ARG A 84 -2.98 -2.49 -0.13
N VAL A 85 -3.87 -3.47 -0.22
CA VAL A 85 -4.21 -4.17 -1.45
C VAL A 85 -5.72 -4.08 -1.63
N ILE A 86 -6.14 -3.39 -2.67
CA ILE A 86 -7.53 -3.40 -3.09
C ILE A 86 -7.71 -4.52 -4.09
N ALA A 87 -8.65 -5.40 -3.85
CA ALA A 87 -9.01 -6.49 -4.72
C ALA A 87 -10.44 -6.29 -5.24
N ILE A 88 -10.60 -6.34 -6.55
CA ILE A 88 -11.90 -6.28 -7.21
C ILE A 88 -12.10 -7.62 -7.92
N TYR A 89 -13.07 -8.38 -7.46
CA TYR A 89 -13.40 -9.70 -7.97
C TYR A 89 -14.52 -9.60 -8.98
N PHE A 90 -14.36 -10.28 -10.10
CA PHE A 90 -15.32 -10.30 -11.19
C PHE A 90 -16.00 -11.68 -11.30
N ASP A 91 -17.24 -11.64 -11.71
CA ASP A 91 -17.99 -12.85 -12.10
C ASP A 91 -17.60 -13.32 -13.52
N ARG A 92 -18.22 -14.41 -13.97
CA ARG A 92 -18.00 -14.98 -15.32
C ARG A 92 -18.40 -14.03 -16.46
N ASN A 93 -19.24 -13.04 -16.17
CA ASN A 93 -19.68 -12.02 -17.12
C ASN A 93 -18.82 -10.76 -17.07
N ARG A 94 -17.67 -10.80 -16.37
CA ARG A 94 -16.74 -9.67 -16.15
C ARG A 94 -17.40 -8.48 -15.46
N ARG A 95 -18.30 -8.78 -14.50
CA ARG A 95 -18.96 -7.78 -13.67
C ARG A 95 -18.45 -7.89 -12.25
N VAL A 96 -18.31 -6.74 -11.58
CA VAL A 96 -17.89 -6.67 -10.19
C VAL A 96 -18.84 -7.49 -9.31
N GLN A 97 -18.32 -8.54 -8.70
CA GLN A 97 -19.01 -9.39 -7.76
C GLN A 97 -18.76 -8.94 -6.32
N ARG A 98 -17.51 -8.54 -6.01
CA ARG A 98 -17.09 -8.15 -4.67
C ARG A 98 -15.88 -7.21 -4.74
N LEU A 99 -15.84 -6.27 -3.79
CA LEU A 99 -14.66 -5.46 -3.50
C LEU A 99 -14.14 -5.86 -2.11
N ALA A 100 -12.82 -5.84 -1.98
CA ALA A 100 -12.15 -6.03 -0.70
C ALA A 100 -10.95 -5.08 -0.61
N ALA A 101 -10.67 -4.58 0.58
CA ALA A 101 -9.50 -3.73 0.83
C ALA A 101 -8.70 -4.36 1.98
N TYR A 102 -7.62 -5.01 1.63
CA TYR A 102 -6.75 -5.68 2.58
C TYR A 102 -5.60 -4.77 3.02
N GLY A 103 -5.27 -4.87 4.28
CA GLY A 103 -4.08 -4.26 4.88
C GLY A 103 -3.63 -5.07 6.06
N ILE A 104 -2.55 -4.64 6.71
CA ILE A 104 -2.04 -5.29 7.91
C ILE A 104 -2.57 -4.54 9.13
N LYS A 105 -3.21 -5.26 10.04
CA LYS A 105 -3.64 -4.77 11.33
C LYS A 105 -3.20 -5.77 12.40
N ASP A 106 -2.46 -5.31 13.40
CA ASP A 106 -1.95 -6.14 14.49
C ASP A 106 -1.17 -7.38 14.02
N GLY A 107 -0.40 -7.23 12.92
CA GLY A 107 0.37 -8.31 12.31
C GLY A 107 -0.44 -9.32 11.48
N HIS A 108 -1.74 -9.10 11.30
CA HIS A 108 -2.62 -9.96 10.53
C HIS A 108 -3.22 -9.22 9.33
N VAL A 109 -3.45 -9.97 8.25
CA VAL A 109 -4.20 -9.46 7.09
C VAL A 109 -5.64 -9.21 7.51
N PHE A 110 -6.14 -8.01 7.26
CA PHE A 110 -7.48 -7.58 7.62
C PHE A 110 -8.17 -6.98 6.38
N ASP A 111 -9.43 -7.37 6.13
CA ASP A 111 -10.25 -6.76 5.10
C ASP A 111 -11.03 -5.58 5.70
N PHE A 112 -10.66 -4.37 5.31
CA PHE A 112 -11.24 -3.13 5.83
C PHE A 112 -12.67 -2.86 5.33
N ILE A 113 -13.07 -3.48 4.22
CA ILE A 113 -14.44 -3.34 3.70
C ILE A 113 -15.38 -4.24 4.48
N SER A 114 -15.07 -5.54 4.58
CA SER A 114 -15.88 -6.50 5.32
C SER A 114 -15.62 -6.48 6.83
N ARG A 115 -14.54 -5.82 7.26
CA ARG A 115 -14.07 -5.74 8.65
C ARG A 115 -13.85 -7.12 9.28
N THR A 116 -13.34 -8.04 8.49
CA THR A 116 -13.05 -9.41 8.91
C THR A 116 -11.58 -9.76 8.62
N THR A 117 -11.06 -10.73 9.36
CA THR A 117 -9.77 -11.34 9.04
C THR A 117 -10.04 -12.55 8.17
N PRO A 118 -9.52 -12.61 6.93
CA PRO A 118 -9.64 -13.80 6.11
C PRO A 118 -8.97 -14.98 6.81
N THR A 119 -9.70 -16.04 7.07
CA THR A 119 -9.19 -17.16 7.88
C THR A 119 -8.75 -18.38 7.06
N ALA A 120 -9.20 -18.51 5.84
CA ALA A 120 -8.79 -19.58 4.93
C ALA A 120 -9.33 -19.34 3.52
N GLY A 121 -8.66 -19.92 2.53
CA GLY A 121 -9.11 -19.96 1.15
C GLY A 121 -8.01 -19.51 0.17
N THR A 122 -8.29 -19.69 -1.11
CA THR A 122 -7.39 -19.33 -2.21
C THR A 122 -7.04 -17.84 -2.18
N ASP A 123 -8.02 -17.00 -1.86
CA ASP A 123 -7.85 -15.55 -1.77
C ASP A 123 -6.87 -15.17 -0.64
N PHE A 124 -6.97 -15.84 0.51
CA PHE A 124 -6.04 -15.63 1.63
C PHE A 124 -4.60 -15.93 1.22
N ASN A 125 -4.37 -17.04 0.52
CA ASN A 125 -3.04 -17.43 0.09
C ASN A 125 -2.46 -16.45 -0.94
N ILE A 126 -3.28 -15.95 -1.88
CA ILE A 126 -2.86 -14.94 -2.86
C ILE A 126 -2.51 -13.63 -2.16
N ILE A 127 -3.37 -13.13 -1.29
CA ILE A 127 -3.17 -11.87 -0.57
C ILE A 127 -1.96 -11.97 0.36
N THR A 128 -1.83 -13.06 1.12
CA THR A 128 -0.69 -13.29 2.01
C THR A 128 0.61 -13.42 1.23
N GLY A 129 0.61 -14.19 0.12
CA GLY A 129 1.76 -14.32 -0.76
C GLY A 129 2.16 -12.98 -1.37
N LEU A 130 1.20 -12.18 -1.81
CA LEU A 130 1.41 -10.84 -2.35
C LEU A 130 2.01 -9.90 -1.28
N MET A 131 1.46 -9.89 -0.07
CA MET A 131 1.97 -9.09 1.05
C MET A 131 3.41 -9.50 1.42
N HIS A 132 3.72 -10.79 1.49
CA HIS A 132 5.07 -11.29 1.75
C HIS A 132 6.05 -10.98 0.63
N THR A 133 5.63 -11.06 -0.63
CA THR A 133 6.49 -10.70 -1.77
C THR A 133 6.87 -9.22 -1.71
N LEU A 134 5.92 -8.37 -1.35
CA LEU A 134 6.15 -6.93 -1.20
C LEU A 134 7.05 -6.61 0.00
N GLU A 135 6.96 -7.39 1.07
CA GLU A 135 7.84 -7.26 2.24
C GLU A 135 9.25 -7.76 1.93
N ASN A 136 9.41 -8.91 1.25
CA ASN A 136 10.71 -9.47 0.87
C ASN A 136 11.44 -8.67 -0.21
N SER A 137 10.74 -7.93 -1.05
CA SER A 137 11.37 -6.94 -1.95
C SER A 137 12.16 -5.87 -1.20
N ARG A 138 12.08 -5.88 0.11
CA ARG A 138 12.78 -5.03 1.07
C ARG A 138 14.21 -5.52 1.38
N MET A 139 14.48 -6.83 1.27
CA MET A 139 15.78 -7.43 1.62
C MET A 139 16.73 -7.59 0.43
N GLY A 140 16.34 -7.23 -0.75
CA GLY A 140 17.12 -7.38 -1.97
C GLY A 140 17.75 -6.10 -2.48
N VAL A 141 18.53 -5.41 -1.65
CA VAL A 141 19.66 -4.62 -2.15
C VAL A 141 20.91 -5.28 -1.61
N PRO A 142 21.55 -6.17 -2.40
CA PRO A 142 22.93 -6.53 -2.12
C PRO A 142 23.74 -5.23 -2.23
N GLY A 143 24.53 -4.95 -1.23
CA GLY A 143 25.40 -3.80 -1.24
C GLY A 143 26.29 -3.73 -2.47
N MET A 144 26.39 -2.59 -3.04
CA MET A 144 27.57 -2.04 -3.70
C MET A 144 27.88 -0.71 -3.04
#